data_e8159438f4935b65c75e3c057d46ee82
#
_entry.id   e8159438f4935b65c75e3c057d46ee82
#
_cell.length_a   1.000
_cell.length_b   1.000
_cell.length_c   1.000
_cell.angle_alpha   90.00
_cell.angle_beta   90.00
_cell.angle_gamma   90.00
#
_symmetry.space_group_name_H-M   'P 1'
#
loop_
_entity.id
_entity.type
_entity.pdbx_description
1 polymer ?
#
loop_
_entity_poly.entity_id
_entity_poly.type
_entity_poly.pdbx_seq_one_letter_code
_entity_poly.pdbx_strand_id
1 'polypeptide(L)'
;MINFVVSRWNNEDVSWVGQYSPSMILYDRSDNPVPGSVIVPNLGTDISDKLHFIISNYNNLPPVAVYTKANLWKYISQPEFDKVKNNQSFTPLLTMNHRVYKGEDGKDVCFYKDGIYWEINNLWYLSEHPIKHDPKEIQALMGIDKMEYVPFAPGSNYILTAEDIRRHPKEFYIKLYNYLQWAVYPGEAQIIERGMYNLWR
;
A
#
# COMPACT_ATOMS: atom_id res chain seq x y z
N MET A 1 -5.35 2.09 -21.40
CA MET A 1 -4.04 2.61 -20.93
C MET A 1 -4.08 2.60 -19.43
N ILE A 2 -3.11 1.98 -18.77
CA ILE A 2 -3.09 1.85 -17.31
C ILE A 2 -2.46 3.12 -16.72
N ASN A 3 -3.06 3.67 -15.68
CA ASN A 3 -2.47 4.79 -14.92
C ASN A 3 -1.60 4.24 -13.79
N PHE A 4 -0.45 4.89 -13.57
CA PHE A 4 0.42 4.58 -12.44
C PHE A 4 0.41 5.72 -11.42
N VAL A 5 0.25 5.37 -10.15
CA VAL A 5 0.45 6.23 -9.00
C VAL A 5 1.65 5.67 -8.24
N VAL A 6 2.78 6.36 -8.33
CA VAL A 6 4.08 5.86 -7.87
C VAL A 6 4.59 6.70 -6.73
N SER A 7 4.99 6.06 -5.64
CA SER A 7 5.72 6.68 -4.52
C SER A 7 7.21 6.44 -4.68
N ARG A 8 8.00 7.49 -4.68
CA ARG A 8 9.46 7.45 -4.78
C ARG A 8 10.11 8.01 -3.53
N TRP A 9 11.11 7.31 -3.06
CA TRP A 9 11.98 7.72 -1.96
C TRP A 9 13.43 7.36 -2.30
N ASN A 10 14.40 8.08 -1.75
CA ASN A 10 15.82 7.73 -1.86
C ASN A 10 16.34 7.54 -3.30
N ASN A 11 15.93 8.43 -4.23
CA ASN A 11 16.42 8.46 -5.63
C ASN A 11 16.22 7.15 -6.43
N GLU A 12 15.23 6.34 -6.07
CA GLU A 12 14.89 5.11 -6.79
C GLU A 12 14.55 5.38 -8.25
N ASP A 13 14.93 4.45 -9.14
CA ASP A 13 14.62 4.54 -10.56
C ASP A 13 13.12 4.31 -10.82
N VAL A 14 12.50 5.18 -11.61
CA VAL A 14 11.11 5.10 -12.05
C VAL A 14 10.98 4.99 -13.57
N SER A 15 12.09 4.93 -14.30
CA SER A 15 12.10 4.87 -15.78
C SER A 15 11.38 3.65 -16.32
N TRP A 16 11.34 2.56 -15.55
CA TRP A 16 10.65 1.32 -15.89
C TRP A 16 9.14 1.51 -16.14
N VAL A 17 8.50 2.52 -15.51
CA VAL A 17 7.07 2.80 -15.71
C VAL A 17 6.76 3.16 -17.16
N GLY A 18 7.67 3.86 -17.83
CA GLY A 18 7.53 4.24 -19.24
C GLY A 18 7.36 3.06 -20.21
N GLN A 19 7.79 1.86 -19.80
CA GLN A 19 7.60 0.62 -20.59
C GLN A 19 6.13 0.16 -20.58
N TYR A 20 5.36 0.58 -19.58
CA TYR A 20 3.98 0.13 -19.33
C TYR A 20 2.96 1.21 -19.61
N SER A 21 3.30 2.46 -19.37
CA SER A 21 2.37 3.57 -19.52
C SER A 21 3.10 4.89 -19.76
N PRO A 22 2.58 5.75 -20.66
CA PRO A 22 3.01 7.15 -20.74
C PRO A 22 2.40 8.02 -19.61
N SER A 23 1.48 7.46 -18.80
CA SER A 23 0.75 8.19 -17.76
C SER A 23 1.20 7.70 -16.38
N MET A 24 1.92 8.57 -15.67
CA MET A 24 2.36 8.35 -14.30
C MET A 24 2.15 9.62 -13.49
N ILE A 25 1.60 9.46 -12.29
CA ILE A 25 1.65 10.47 -11.24
C ILE A 25 2.69 10.01 -10.24
N LEU A 26 3.77 10.76 -10.15
CA LEU A 26 4.90 10.44 -9.28
C LEU A 26 4.86 11.34 -8.05
N TYR A 27 4.70 10.72 -6.88
CA TYR A 27 4.93 11.35 -5.58
C TYR A 27 6.40 11.17 -5.21
N ASP A 28 7.11 12.28 -5.00
CA ASP A 28 8.54 12.24 -4.76
C ASP A 28 8.90 12.87 -3.41
N ARG A 29 9.54 12.07 -2.57
CA ARG A 29 9.97 12.41 -1.21
C ARG A 29 11.49 12.48 -1.10
N SER A 30 12.18 12.36 -2.23
CA SER A 30 13.64 12.36 -2.25
C SER A 30 14.22 13.77 -2.16
N ASP A 31 15.48 13.87 -1.77
CA ASP A 31 16.22 15.14 -1.75
C ASP A 31 16.51 15.65 -3.16
N ASN A 32 16.36 14.82 -4.19
CA ASN A 32 16.54 15.16 -5.60
C ASN A 32 15.30 14.74 -6.41
N PRO A 33 14.22 15.53 -6.37
CA PRO A 33 12.97 15.17 -7.00
C PRO A 33 13.05 15.18 -8.52
N VAL A 34 12.36 14.24 -9.16
CA VAL A 34 12.24 14.17 -10.61
C VAL A 34 11.41 15.36 -11.12
N PRO A 35 11.86 16.05 -12.19
CA PRO A 35 11.07 17.13 -12.78
C PRO A 35 9.64 16.69 -13.14
N GLY A 36 8.65 17.47 -12.72
CA GLY A 36 7.22 17.18 -12.95
C GLY A 36 6.58 16.24 -11.93
N SER A 37 7.32 15.78 -10.93
CA SER A 37 6.75 15.01 -9.82
C SER A 37 5.96 15.92 -8.85
N VAL A 38 5.05 15.31 -8.09
CA VAL A 38 4.39 15.92 -6.94
C VAL A 38 5.34 15.80 -5.75
N ILE A 39 5.92 16.94 -5.35
CA ILE A 39 6.81 16.99 -4.18
C ILE A 39 5.94 16.95 -2.93
N VAL A 40 6.19 15.99 -2.04
CA VAL A 40 5.44 15.79 -0.79
C VAL A 40 6.39 15.68 0.40
N PRO A 41 5.94 16.07 1.60
CA PRO A 41 6.70 15.84 2.82
C PRO A 41 6.98 14.35 3.02
N ASN A 42 8.16 14.02 3.56
CA ASN A 42 8.48 12.63 3.90
C ASN A 42 7.77 12.23 5.21
N LEU A 43 6.45 12.07 5.15
CA LEU A 43 5.59 11.68 6.27
C LEU A 43 4.68 10.51 5.87
N GLY A 44 4.46 9.56 6.80
CA GLY A 44 3.45 8.52 6.66
C GLY A 44 3.73 7.46 5.60
N THR A 45 4.98 7.29 5.19
CA THR A 45 5.41 6.32 4.17
C THR A 45 4.73 6.52 2.78
N ASP A 46 4.87 5.58 1.88
CA ASP A 46 4.20 5.55 0.57
C ASP A 46 2.67 5.43 0.67
N ILE A 47 2.17 4.99 1.82
CA ILE A 47 0.71 4.89 2.08
C ILE A 47 0.07 6.27 2.06
N SER A 48 0.75 7.26 2.63
CA SER A 48 0.30 8.65 2.62
C SER A 48 0.13 9.19 1.18
N ASP A 49 1.01 8.83 0.23
CA ASP A 49 0.92 9.26 -1.16
C ASP A 49 -0.30 8.65 -1.86
N LYS A 50 -0.54 7.36 -1.64
CA LYS A 50 -1.71 6.66 -2.19
C LYS A 50 -3.00 7.26 -1.68
N LEU A 51 -3.09 7.51 -0.36
CA LEU A 51 -4.25 8.16 0.24
C LEU A 51 -4.42 9.59 -0.27
N HIS A 52 -3.34 10.36 -0.40
CA HIS A 52 -3.39 11.71 -0.95
C HIS A 52 -3.92 11.71 -2.40
N PHE A 53 -3.45 10.79 -3.24
CA PHE A 53 -3.97 10.65 -4.61
C PHE A 53 -5.47 10.33 -4.60
N ILE A 54 -5.89 9.34 -3.81
CA ILE A 54 -7.30 8.95 -3.70
C ILE A 54 -8.15 10.14 -3.27
N ILE A 55 -7.76 10.86 -2.23
CA ILE A 55 -8.49 12.02 -1.68
C ILE A 55 -8.59 13.13 -2.73
N SER A 56 -7.48 13.46 -3.38
CA SER A 56 -7.41 14.57 -4.34
C SER A 56 -8.21 14.29 -5.61
N ASN A 57 -8.33 13.02 -6.00
CA ASN A 57 -8.97 12.61 -7.24
C ASN A 57 -10.27 11.83 -7.02
N TYR A 58 -10.85 11.83 -5.83
CA TYR A 58 -11.96 10.94 -5.45
C TYR A 58 -13.14 10.98 -6.44
N ASN A 59 -13.48 12.15 -6.95
CA ASN A 59 -14.56 12.32 -7.93
C ASN A 59 -14.14 11.99 -9.38
N ASN A 60 -12.84 11.95 -9.67
CA ASN A 60 -12.25 11.76 -10.99
C ASN A 60 -11.20 10.66 -11.00
N LEU A 61 -11.39 9.60 -10.19
CA LEU A 61 -10.48 8.44 -10.17
C LEU A 61 -10.42 7.79 -11.56
N PRO A 62 -9.22 7.38 -12.00
CA PRO A 62 -9.11 6.56 -13.21
C PRO A 62 -9.87 5.24 -13.00
N PRO A 63 -10.49 4.68 -14.05
CA PRO A 63 -11.22 3.41 -13.94
C PRO A 63 -10.38 2.30 -13.28
N VAL A 64 -9.10 2.22 -13.63
CA VAL A 64 -8.10 1.32 -13.04
C VAL A 64 -6.76 2.05 -12.92
N ALA A 65 -6.06 1.84 -11.81
CA ALA A 65 -4.69 2.33 -11.64
C ALA A 65 -3.82 1.33 -10.87
N VAL A 66 -2.52 1.38 -11.13
CA VAL A 66 -1.47 0.68 -10.36
C VAL A 66 -0.95 1.64 -9.31
N TYR A 67 -1.17 1.31 -8.05
CA TYR A 67 -0.64 2.02 -6.89
C TYR A 67 0.60 1.28 -6.39
N THR A 68 1.78 1.90 -6.49
CA THR A 68 3.03 1.19 -6.24
C THR A 68 4.13 2.08 -5.66
N LYS A 69 5.17 1.44 -5.15
CA LYS A 69 6.48 2.05 -4.86
C LYS A 69 7.36 2.04 -6.11
N ALA A 70 8.29 2.95 -6.20
CA ALA A 70 9.30 2.97 -7.27
C ALA A 70 10.10 1.65 -7.33
N ASN A 71 10.33 1.00 -6.19
CA ASN A 71 11.03 -0.28 -6.05
C ASN A 71 10.10 -1.51 -6.13
N LEU A 72 9.07 -1.47 -6.98
CA LEU A 72 8.08 -2.54 -7.15
C LEU A 72 8.71 -3.93 -7.31
N TRP A 73 9.84 -4.02 -7.99
CA TRP A 73 10.53 -5.29 -8.28
C TRP A 73 11.11 -6.01 -7.06
N LYS A 74 11.07 -5.37 -5.88
CA LYS A 74 11.35 -6.06 -4.59
C LYS A 74 10.18 -6.93 -4.11
N TYR A 75 8.98 -6.72 -4.64
CA TYR A 75 7.74 -7.36 -4.18
C TYR A 75 7.14 -8.32 -5.19
N ILE A 76 7.27 -8.03 -6.46
CA ILE A 76 6.79 -8.88 -7.55
C ILE A 76 7.83 -8.91 -8.67
N SER A 77 8.04 -10.08 -9.29
CA SER A 77 8.90 -10.16 -10.46
C SER A 77 8.23 -9.54 -11.70
N GLN A 78 9.04 -9.02 -12.62
CA GLN A 78 8.52 -8.44 -13.85
C GLN A 78 7.67 -9.42 -14.67
N PRO A 79 8.04 -10.72 -14.85
CA PRO A 79 7.19 -11.67 -15.55
C PRO A 79 5.85 -11.94 -14.87
N GLU A 80 5.79 -11.89 -13.53
CA GLU A 80 4.53 -12.03 -12.79
C GLU A 80 3.67 -10.79 -12.90
N PHE A 81 4.26 -9.60 -12.83
CA PHE A 81 3.57 -8.36 -13.08
C PHE A 81 2.98 -8.31 -14.49
N ASP A 82 3.72 -8.76 -15.51
CA ASP A 82 3.27 -8.81 -16.91
C ASP A 82 2.01 -9.67 -17.11
N LYS A 83 1.80 -10.68 -16.27
CA LYS A 83 0.59 -11.52 -16.30
C LYS A 83 -0.64 -10.78 -15.76
N VAL A 84 -0.47 -9.88 -14.80
CA VAL A 84 -1.56 -9.24 -14.04
C VAL A 84 -1.77 -7.76 -14.36
N LYS A 85 -0.82 -7.10 -15.00
CA LYS A 85 -0.84 -5.64 -15.26
C LYS A 85 -2.12 -5.10 -15.92
N ASN A 86 -2.84 -5.97 -16.66
CA ASN A 86 -4.08 -5.60 -17.36
C ASN A 86 -5.34 -6.00 -16.57
N ASN A 87 -5.21 -6.46 -15.34
CA ASN A 87 -6.36 -6.80 -14.52
C ASN A 87 -7.26 -5.57 -14.30
N GLN A 88 -8.57 -5.83 -14.33
CA GLN A 88 -9.63 -4.82 -14.17
C GLN A 88 -10.36 -5.01 -12.82
N SER A 89 -9.68 -5.57 -11.83
CA SER A 89 -10.20 -5.82 -10.48
C SER A 89 -9.06 -5.71 -9.48
N PHE A 90 -9.42 -5.60 -8.21
CA PHE A 90 -8.46 -5.63 -7.11
C PHE A 90 -7.41 -6.74 -7.31
N THR A 91 -6.15 -6.36 -7.37
CA THR A 91 -5.04 -7.30 -7.54
C THR A 91 -3.86 -6.88 -6.66
N PRO A 92 -3.46 -7.67 -5.65
CA PRO A 92 -2.23 -7.42 -4.91
C PRO A 92 -1.01 -7.74 -5.78
N LEU A 93 0.00 -6.88 -5.73
CA LEU A 93 1.25 -7.05 -6.48
C LEU A 93 2.33 -7.62 -5.55
N LEU A 94 2.26 -8.92 -5.33
CA LEU A 94 3.16 -9.66 -4.46
C LEU A 94 3.54 -11.00 -5.07
N THR A 95 4.83 -11.32 -5.05
CA THR A 95 5.35 -12.64 -5.43
C THR A 95 5.02 -13.68 -4.36
N MET A 96 4.63 -14.89 -4.80
CA MET A 96 4.28 -16.02 -3.93
C MET A 96 5.45 -16.60 -3.11
N ASN A 97 6.67 -16.15 -3.31
CA ASN A 97 7.85 -16.54 -2.52
C ASN A 97 8.26 -15.52 -1.46
N HIS A 98 7.34 -14.62 -1.07
CA HIS A 98 7.58 -13.75 0.06
C HIS A 98 7.79 -14.57 1.35
N ARG A 99 8.52 -14.01 2.31
CA ARG A 99 8.96 -14.71 3.52
C ARG A 99 7.79 -15.33 4.29
N VAL A 100 7.92 -16.62 4.60
CA VAL A 100 7.05 -17.34 5.53
C VAL A 100 7.87 -17.82 6.73
N TYR A 101 7.33 -17.75 7.94
CA TYR A 101 8.02 -18.19 9.15
C TYR A 101 7.07 -18.44 10.33
N LYS A 102 7.57 -19.18 11.31
CA LYS A 102 6.89 -19.42 12.58
C LYS A 102 7.55 -18.63 13.71
N GLY A 103 6.75 -18.24 14.68
CA GLY A 103 7.24 -17.68 15.94
C GLY A 103 7.90 -18.72 16.84
N GLU A 104 8.49 -18.26 17.93
CA GLU A 104 9.12 -19.11 18.95
C GLU A 104 8.12 -20.08 19.61
N ASP A 105 6.85 -19.70 19.66
CA ASP A 105 5.74 -20.53 20.17
C ASP A 105 5.26 -21.58 19.16
N GLY A 106 5.90 -21.68 17.99
CA GLY A 106 5.57 -22.61 16.89
C GLY A 106 4.37 -22.21 16.04
N LYS A 107 3.68 -21.10 16.37
CA LYS A 107 2.59 -20.57 15.56
C LYS A 107 3.10 -19.91 14.28
N ASP A 108 2.29 -19.97 13.24
CA ASP A 108 2.58 -19.24 12.01
C ASP A 108 2.51 -17.73 12.28
N VAL A 109 3.58 -17.01 11.95
CA VAL A 109 3.60 -15.54 11.95
C VAL A 109 3.13 -15.04 10.58
N CYS A 110 3.61 -15.67 9.51
CA CYS A 110 3.12 -15.41 8.17
C CYS A 110 3.18 -16.67 7.30
N PHE A 111 2.20 -16.83 6.42
CA PHE A 111 2.04 -18.01 5.57
C PHE A 111 1.22 -17.70 4.31
N TYR A 112 1.26 -18.60 3.33
CA TYR A 112 0.34 -18.58 2.18
C TYR A 112 -0.81 -19.56 2.37
N LYS A 113 -2.03 -19.12 2.05
CA LYS A 113 -3.23 -19.94 1.98
C LYS A 113 -4.09 -19.45 0.80
N ASP A 114 -4.51 -20.37 -0.06
CA ASP A 114 -5.37 -20.09 -1.22
C ASP A 114 -4.85 -18.96 -2.13
N GLY A 115 -3.53 -18.92 -2.32
CA GLY A 115 -2.88 -17.87 -3.12
C GLY A 115 -2.74 -16.51 -2.44
N ILE A 116 -3.16 -16.37 -1.20
CA ILE A 116 -3.11 -15.13 -0.42
C ILE A 116 -2.04 -15.26 0.65
N TYR A 117 -1.25 -14.21 0.84
CA TYR A 117 -0.33 -14.08 1.94
C TYR A 117 -1.06 -13.57 3.18
N TRP A 118 -0.84 -14.20 4.31
CA TRP A 118 -1.47 -13.90 5.60
C TRP A 118 -0.41 -13.60 6.64
N GLU A 119 -0.68 -12.64 7.53
CA GLU A 119 0.17 -12.30 8.66
C GLU A 119 -0.64 -12.24 9.95
N ILE A 120 -0.04 -12.64 11.07
CA ILE A 120 -0.65 -12.55 12.40
C ILE A 120 -0.93 -11.09 12.78
N ASN A 121 -2.13 -10.84 13.29
CA ASN A 121 -2.61 -9.49 13.64
C ASN A 121 -2.42 -9.18 15.14
N ASN A 122 -1.19 -9.32 15.65
CA ASN A 122 -0.88 -9.12 17.07
C ASN A 122 -0.09 -7.82 17.36
N LEU A 123 0.04 -6.93 16.36
CA LEU A 123 0.72 -5.63 16.50
C LEU A 123 2.22 -5.70 16.88
N TRP A 124 2.87 -6.86 16.68
CA TRP A 124 4.28 -7.09 17.05
C TRP A 124 5.25 -6.03 16.51
N TYR A 125 4.95 -5.49 15.33
CA TYR A 125 5.75 -4.49 14.63
C TYR A 125 5.70 -3.10 15.27
N LEU A 126 4.75 -2.82 16.17
CA LEU A 126 4.64 -1.49 16.80
C LEU A 126 5.78 -1.20 17.77
N SER A 127 6.49 -2.22 18.26
CA SER A 127 7.69 -2.00 19.08
C SER A 127 8.83 -1.29 18.34
N GLU A 128 8.80 -1.32 17.00
CA GLU A 128 9.84 -0.75 16.15
C GLU A 128 9.47 0.64 15.60
N HIS A 129 8.24 1.10 15.82
CA HIS A 129 7.73 2.34 15.24
C HIS A 129 7.03 3.22 16.29
N PRO A 130 7.26 4.55 16.26
CA PRO A 130 6.53 5.47 17.13
C PRO A 130 5.04 5.44 16.78
N ILE A 131 4.17 5.46 17.80
CA ILE A 131 2.73 5.50 17.65
C ILE A 131 2.14 6.64 18.48
N LYS A 132 1.16 7.35 17.90
CA LYS A 132 0.49 8.48 18.52
C LYS A 132 -0.98 8.20 18.82
N HIS A 133 -1.62 7.39 17.96
CA HIS A 133 -3.07 7.12 18.02
C HIS A 133 -3.33 5.69 18.49
N ASP A 134 -4.54 5.44 19.02
CA ASP A 134 -4.90 4.09 19.49
C ASP A 134 -4.87 3.08 18.34
N PRO A 135 -4.02 2.03 18.42
CA PRO A 135 -3.96 0.99 17.40
C PRO A 135 -5.30 0.28 17.17
N LYS A 136 -6.07 0.07 18.24
CA LYS A 136 -7.37 -0.62 18.17
C LYS A 136 -8.40 0.19 17.40
N GLU A 137 -8.38 1.52 17.54
CA GLU A 137 -9.26 2.39 16.75
C GLU A 137 -8.97 2.25 15.26
N ILE A 138 -7.71 2.20 14.86
CA ILE A 138 -7.30 2.06 13.47
C ILE A 138 -7.65 0.66 12.96
N GLN A 139 -7.37 -0.39 13.74
CA GLN A 139 -7.76 -1.76 13.38
C GLN A 139 -9.28 -1.89 13.18
N ALA A 140 -10.08 -1.30 14.06
CA ALA A 140 -11.55 -1.29 13.95
C ALA A 140 -12.00 -0.52 12.69
N LEU A 141 -11.39 0.64 12.41
CA LEU A 141 -11.66 1.41 11.19
C LEU A 141 -11.35 0.63 9.92
N MET A 142 -10.28 -0.17 9.94
CA MET A 142 -9.85 -1.04 8.84
C MET A 142 -10.63 -2.38 8.78
N GLY A 143 -11.50 -2.66 9.76
CA GLY A 143 -12.28 -3.90 9.86
C GLY A 143 -11.45 -5.14 10.15
N ILE A 144 -10.30 -4.99 10.82
CA ILE A 144 -9.37 -6.09 11.14
C ILE A 144 -9.21 -6.35 12.64
N ASP A 145 -9.90 -5.62 13.49
CA ASP A 145 -9.78 -5.68 14.96
C ASP A 145 -10.11 -7.04 15.58
N LYS A 146 -10.94 -7.84 14.89
CA LYS A 146 -11.35 -9.19 15.33
C LYS A 146 -10.67 -10.32 14.57
N MET A 147 -9.75 -10.02 13.69
CA MET A 147 -9.04 -11.00 12.89
C MET A 147 -7.76 -11.45 13.61
N GLU A 148 -7.57 -12.76 13.79
CA GLU A 148 -6.32 -13.33 14.29
C GLU A 148 -5.19 -13.22 13.25
N TYR A 149 -5.53 -13.42 11.98
CA TYR A 149 -4.66 -13.24 10.82
C TYR A 149 -5.32 -12.33 9.81
N VAL A 150 -4.54 -11.48 9.17
CA VAL A 150 -5.00 -10.57 8.12
C VAL A 150 -4.43 -10.97 6.77
N PRO A 151 -5.21 -10.89 5.68
CA PRO A 151 -4.66 -10.98 4.34
C PRO A 151 -3.80 -9.74 4.11
N PHE A 152 -2.60 -9.94 3.57
CA PHE A 152 -1.60 -8.87 3.52
C PHE A 152 -0.85 -8.88 2.19
N ALA A 153 -0.54 -7.72 1.66
CA ALA A 153 0.39 -7.54 0.56
C ALA A 153 1.52 -6.60 1.01
N PRO A 154 2.62 -7.14 1.55
CA PRO A 154 3.78 -6.34 1.94
C PRO A 154 4.20 -5.36 0.85
N GLY A 155 4.48 -4.12 1.25
CA GLY A 155 4.79 -3.04 0.33
C GLY A 155 3.59 -2.28 -0.21
N SER A 156 2.36 -2.71 0.13
CA SER A 156 1.11 -2.03 -0.25
C SER A 156 0.98 -1.72 -1.75
N ASN A 157 1.46 -2.63 -2.62
CA ASN A 157 1.37 -2.47 -4.06
C ASN A 157 0.12 -3.17 -4.60
N TYR A 158 -0.73 -2.45 -5.36
CA TYR A 158 -2.02 -2.93 -5.80
C TYR A 158 -2.40 -2.41 -7.19
N ILE A 159 -3.17 -3.19 -7.94
CA ILE A 159 -4.05 -2.69 -8.99
C ILE A 159 -5.42 -2.48 -8.33
N LEU A 160 -5.98 -1.27 -8.44
CA LEU A 160 -7.27 -0.90 -7.88
C LEU A 160 -8.15 -0.29 -8.96
N THR A 161 -9.45 -0.57 -8.85
CA THR A 161 -10.46 0.13 -9.64
C THR A 161 -11.02 1.34 -8.87
N ALA A 162 -11.61 2.26 -9.59
CA ALA A 162 -12.37 3.35 -8.96
C ALA A 162 -13.54 2.81 -8.10
N GLU A 163 -14.11 1.66 -8.48
CA GLU A 163 -15.17 1.00 -7.72
C GLU A 163 -14.67 0.46 -6.39
N ASP A 164 -13.52 -0.23 -6.39
CA ASP A 164 -12.91 -0.72 -5.14
C ASP A 164 -12.69 0.44 -4.15
N ILE A 165 -12.17 1.57 -4.63
CA ILE A 165 -11.94 2.74 -3.80
C ILE A 165 -13.26 3.36 -3.30
N ARG A 166 -14.29 3.46 -4.16
CA ARG A 166 -15.58 4.07 -3.79
C ARG A 166 -16.46 3.23 -2.88
N ARG A 167 -16.04 2.00 -2.51
CA ARG A 167 -16.68 1.24 -1.40
C ARG A 167 -16.63 1.99 -0.08
N HIS A 168 -15.66 2.91 0.09
CA HIS A 168 -15.56 3.79 1.24
C HIS A 168 -15.70 5.26 0.81
N PRO A 169 -16.38 6.12 1.61
CA PRO A 169 -16.50 7.53 1.30
C PRO A 169 -15.14 8.25 1.40
N LYS A 170 -15.03 9.42 0.78
CA LYS A 170 -13.81 10.22 0.78
C LYS A 170 -13.31 10.53 2.20
N GLU A 171 -14.21 10.81 3.12
CA GLU A 171 -13.95 11.13 4.52
C GLU A 171 -13.22 9.99 5.25
N PHE A 172 -13.48 8.75 4.87
CA PHE A 172 -12.75 7.58 5.37
C PHE A 172 -11.25 7.67 5.04
N TYR A 173 -10.92 7.98 3.80
CA TYR A 173 -9.53 8.13 3.36
C TYR A 173 -8.85 9.36 3.98
N ILE A 174 -9.58 10.45 4.17
CA ILE A 174 -9.10 11.64 4.90
C ILE A 174 -8.74 11.26 6.34
N LYS A 175 -9.57 10.48 7.02
CA LYS A 175 -9.28 10.02 8.39
C LYS A 175 -8.00 9.17 8.43
N LEU A 176 -7.84 8.21 7.51
CA LEU A 176 -6.62 7.40 7.42
C LEU A 176 -5.38 8.25 7.13
N TYR A 177 -5.48 9.21 6.22
CA TYR A 177 -4.39 10.11 5.87
C TYR A 177 -3.93 10.94 7.08
N ASN A 178 -4.87 11.47 7.87
CA ASN A 178 -4.57 12.28 9.04
C ASN A 178 -3.80 11.53 10.13
N TYR A 179 -4.01 10.21 10.27
CA TYR A 179 -3.22 9.38 11.17
C TYR A 179 -1.73 9.33 10.81
N LEU A 180 -1.38 9.65 9.56
CA LEU A 180 -0.02 9.47 9.04
C LEU A 180 0.82 10.77 9.05
N GLN A 181 0.19 11.95 9.24
CA GLN A 181 0.82 13.25 8.98
C GLN A 181 1.64 13.80 10.17
N TRP A 182 2.34 12.96 10.92
CA TRP A 182 3.09 13.40 12.09
C TRP A 182 4.51 12.81 12.22
N ALA A 183 4.81 11.74 11.53
CA ALA A 183 6.13 11.10 11.54
C ALA A 183 6.48 10.52 10.17
N VAL A 184 7.76 10.28 9.92
CA VAL A 184 8.25 9.63 8.68
C VAL A 184 7.76 8.18 8.59
N TYR A 185 7.91 7.44 9.69
CA TYR A 185 7.51 6.03 9.82
C TYR A 185 6.59 5.83 11.03
N PRO A 186 5.36 6.36 11.02
CA PRO A 186 4.42 6.17 12.11
C PRO A 186 3.97 4.70 12.19
N GLY A 187 3.77 4.17 13.39
CA GLY A 187 3.23 2.82 13.61
C GLY A 187 1.84 2.64 13.00
N GLU A 188 1.07 3.71 12.91
CA GLU A 188 -0.23 3.75 12.25
C GLU A 188 -0.14 3.33 10.77
N ALA A 189 0.94 3.70 10.07
CA ALA A 189 1.16 3.28 8.68
C ALA A 189 1.26 1.76 8.56
N GLN A 190 1.89 1.11 9.53
CA GLN A 190 2.01 -0.35 9.55
C GLN A 190 0.68 -1.04 9.77
N ILE A 191 -0.20 -0.48 10.60
CA ILE A 191 -1.56 -0.99 10.81
C ILE A 191 -2.40 -0.80 9.55
N ILE A 192 -2.35 0.39 8.94
CA ILE A 192 -3.10 0.71 7.73
C ILE A 192 -2.63 -0.18 6.58
N GLU A 193 -1.33 -0.37 6.40
CA GLU A 193 -0.78 -1.25 5.36
C GLU A 193 -1.37 -2.65 5.42
N ARG A 194 -1.45 -3.23 6.62
CA ARG A 194 -2.01 -4.57 6.84
C ARG A 194 -3.51 -4.64 6.59
N GLY A 195 -4.24 -3.56 6.90
CA GLY A 195 -5.67 -3.49 6.67
C GLY A 195 -6.07 -3.22 5.21
N MET A 196 -5.17 -2.68 4.38
CA MET A 196 -5.49 -2.26 3.00
C MET A 196 -6.03 -3.41 2.14
N TYR A 197 -5.49 -4.62 2.28
CA TYR A 197 -6.00 -5.77 1.54
C TYR A 197 -7.49 -6.04 1.86
N ASN A 198 -7.87 -5.89 3.12
CA ASN A 198 -9.25 -6.11 3.56
C ASN A 198 -10.22 -5.03 3.07
N LEU A 199 -9.75 -3.81 2.88
CA LEU A 199 -10.58 -2.69 2.40
C LEU A 199 -11.10 -2.88 0.98
N TRP A 200 -10.30 -3.51 0.11
CA TRP A 200 -10.54 -3.52 -1.33
C TRP A 200 -10.84 -4.92 -1.90
N ARG A 201 -10.75 -5.95 -1.07
CA ARG A 201 -11.06 -7.34 -1.45
C ARG A 201 -12.56 -7.60 -1.67
#